data_c1f907e95acfd1cca9beeb803a001565
#
_entry.id   c1f907e95acfd1cca9beeb803a001565
#
_cell.length_a   1.000
_cell.length_b   1.000
_cell.length_c   1.000
_cell.angle_alpha   90.00
_cell.angle_beta   90.00
_cell.angle_gamma   90.00
#
_symmetry.space_group_name_H-M   'P 1'
#
loop_
_entity.id
_entity.type
_entity.pdbx_description
1 polymer ?
#
loop_
_entity_poly.entity_id
_entity_poly.type
_entity_poly.pdbx_seq_one_letter_code
_entity_poly.pdbx_strand_id
1 'polypeptide(L)'
;MSEAKKLHVALFPWLAFGHMIPFFELAKLIAQRGHKISFISTPRNIQRLPKVPPNLAPLINLVSLPLLTVEHLPQNAEATTDIPSHKTPYLKIAFDGLQGPLHQFFQTSTPDWIIYDFAPHWLPPILANLGISGVFFSMYGAWTLSFLGSSTSAMINREDSRTRPEDFTVPPEWIPFPSKIAFGLHEAKRAFGDHIEVNNSGFSDVFRLGSVIGGCNVIAIRNCNELESNFSRLVGELHCKPVVPIGLLPPADFDGSSDQDDMWLTIKEWLDKQNKGLPFFWALRKRENSVKLPDGFEERVKGRGTVWTSWVPQLKIMGHESVGGFLTHCGYASIIEALYFELPLIMMPISIDQGLIARFFGEKMVGIEITKDEKDGSLRRESVAESLRLIMVEKEGRGYRDKAKEMKKLIADKDMHDRYVDHFVEFMQNHRVA
;
A
#
# COMPACT_ATOMS: atom_id res chain seq x y z
N MET A 1 -17.12 36.38 1.33
CA MET A 1 -16.45 35.07 1.47
C MET A 1 -15.09 35.23 0.80
N SER A 2 -13.96 35.18 1.54
CA SER A 2 -12.63 35.22 0.93
C SER A 2 -12.50 33.96 0.05
N GLU A 3 -12.05 34.13 -1.20
CA GLU A 3 -11.68 32.97 -2.02
C GLU A 3 -10.73 32.08 -1.22
N ALA A 4 -11.09 30.78 -1.08
CA ALA A 4 -10.27 29.84 -0.40
C ALA A 4 -8.89 29.80 -1.08
N LYS A 5 -7.83 30.01 -0.33
CA LYS A 5 -6.47 30.15 -0.86
C LYS A 5 -6.03 28.85 -1.54
N LYS A 6 -5.69 28.93 -2.81
CA LYS A 6 -5.14 27.79 -3.55
C LYS A 6 -3.77 27.41 -2.98
N LEU A 7 -3.59 26.13 -2.70
CA LEU A 7 -2.33 25.57 -2.22
C LEU A 7 -1.45 25.10 -3.38
N HIS A 8 -0.14 25.09 -3.16
CA HIS A 8 0.82 24.33 -3.92
C HIS A 8 1.29 23.15 -3.05
N VAL A 9 0.96 21.94 -3.43
CA VAL A 9 1.28 20.70 -2.70
C VAL A 9 2.28 19.88 -3.50
N ALA A 10 3.42 19.53 -2.89
CA ALA A 10 4.37 18.58 -3.45
C ALA A 10 4.07 17.17 -2.91
N LEU A 11 4.23 16.14 -3.73
CA LEU A 11 4.10 14.74 -3.31
C LEU A 11 5.37 13.97 -3.66
N PHE A 12 5.92 13.25 -2.68
CA PHE A 12 7.17 12.52 -2.81
C PHE A 12 7.06 11.09 -2.24
N PRO A 13 6.52 10.14 -3.04
CA PRO A 13 6.34 8.75 -2.64
C PRO A 13 7.64 7.94 -2.65
N TRP A 14 7.68 6.85 -1.91
CA TRP A 14 8.66 5.78 -2.07
C TRP A 14 8.57 5.14 -3.46
N LEU A 15 9.71 4.63 -3.95
CA LEU A 15 9.87 4.09 -5.31
C LEU A 15 9.29 2.66 -5.43
N ALA A 16 8.04 2.48 -5.03
CA ALA A 16 7.27 1.26 -5.19
C ALA A 16 5.90 1.59 -5.78
N PHE A 17 5.43 0.83 -6.76
CA PHE A 17 4.12 1.11 -7.40
C PHE A 17 2.95 1.03 -6.41
N GLY A 18 3.04 0.16 -5.38
CA GLY A 18 2.06 0.12 -4.29
C GLY A 18 1.96 1.41 -3.47
N HIS A 19 2.98 2.28 -3.54
CA HIS A 19 3.03 3.61 -2.92
C HIS A 19 2.75 4.72 -3.95
N MET A 20 3.43 4.69 -5.09
CA MET A 20 3.32 5.74 -6.11
C MET A 20 1.89 5.88 -6.66
N ILE A 21 1.17 4.78 -6.86
CA ILE A 21 -0.20 4.84 -7.40
C ILE A 21 -1.16 5.50 -6.40
N PRO A 22 -1.26 5.10 -5.12
CA PRO A 22 -2.10 5.82 -4.16
C PRO A 22 -1.72 7.29 -3.96
N PHE A 23 -0.43 7.62 -3.96
CA PHE A 23 0.02 9.01 -3.93
C PHE A 23 -0.45 9.78 -5.17
N PHE A 24 -0.42 9.15 -6.34
CA PHE A 24 -0.88 9.78 -7.57
C PHE A 24 -2.40 9.95 -7.61
N GLU A 25 -3.15 9.00 -7.05
CA GLU A 25 -4.60 9.15 -6.86
C GLU A 25 -4.91 10.33 -5.92
N LEU A 26 -4.22 10.43 -4.78
CA LEU A 26 -4.36 11.56 -3.88
C LEU A 26 -4.01 12.89 -4.58
N ALA A 27 -2.95 12.92 -5.39
CA ALA A 27 -2.57 14.09 -6.17
C ALA A 27 -3.70 14.54 -7.11
N LYS A 28 -4.35 13.60 -7.81
CA LYS A 28 -5.49 13.90 -8.68
C LYS A 28 -6.69 14.45 -7.88
N LEU A 29 -7.00 13.86 -6.74
CA LEU A 29 -8.10 14.30 -5.88
C LEU A 29 -7.89 15.71 -5.32
N ILE A 30 -6.66 16.06 -4.94
CA ILE A 30 -6.31 17.42 -4.49
C ILE A 30 -6.36 18.40 -5.69
N ALA A 31 -5.87 17.99 -6.86
CA ALA A 31 -5.94 18.81 -8.08
C ALA A 31 -7.38 19.06 -8.54
N GLN A 32 -8.31 18.10 -8.41
CA GLN A 32 -9.74 18.27 -8.69
C GLN A 32 -10.38 19.37 -7.83
N ARG A 33 -9.81 19.66 -6.66
CA ARG A 33 -10.20 20.76 -5.77
C ARG A 33 -9.53 22.10 -6.11
N GLY A 34 -8.84 22.15 -7.25
CA GLY A 34 -8.25 23.38 -7.81
C GLY A 34 -6.88 23.75 -7.24
N HIS A 35 -6.19 22.85 -6.53
CA HIS A 35 -4.86 23.06 -5.98
C HIS A 35 -3.78 22.64 -6.96
N LYS A 36 -2.60 23.33 -6.89
CA LYS A 36 -1.45 23.01 -7.72
C LYS A 36 -0.66 21.85 -7.12
N ILE A 37 -0.26 20.90 -7.94
CA ILE A 37 0.48 19.71 -7.56
C ILE A 37 1.86 19.69 -8.22
N SER A 38 2.88 19.34 -7.45
CA SER A 38 4.18 18.88 -7.96
C SER A 38 4.37 17.43 -7.53
N PHE A 39 4.17 16.49 -8.45
CA PHE A 39 4.40 15.07 -8.18
C PHE A 39 5.83 14.70 -8.53
N ILE A 40 6.62 14.34 -7.52
CA ILE A 40 8.07 14.15 -7.62
C ILE A 40 8.38 12.67 -7.66
N SER A 41 9.06 12.22 -8.71
CA SER A 41 9.55 10.84 -8.82
C SER A 41 10.72 10.78 -9.80
N THR A 42 11.17 9.55 -10.12
CA THR A 42 12.29 9.34 -11.05
C THR A 42 11.81 9.29 -12.50
N PRO A 43 12.69 9.52 -13.49
CA PRO A 43 12.29 9.61 -14.90
C PRO A 43 11.51 8.40 -15.40
N ARG A 44 12.01 7.19 -15.13
CA ARG A 44 11.38 5.95 -15.57
C ARG A 44 10.09 5.65 -14.83
N ASN A 45 9.99 6.02 -13.56
CA ASN A 45 8.76 5.85 -12.79
C ASN A 45 7.66 6.77 -13.29
N ILE A 46 7.98 8.03 -13.61
CA ILE A 46 7.03 8.98 -14.20
C ILE A 46 6.46 8.44 -15.52
N GLN A 47 7.29 7.84 -16.37
CA GLN A 47 6.83 7.25 -17.64
C GLN A 47 5.87 6.05 -17.44
N ARG A 48 5.96 5.39 -16.29
CA ARG A 48 5.15 4.21 -15.94
C ARG A 48 3.89 4.54 -15.13
N LEU A 49 3.75 5.80 -14.69
CA LEU A 49 2.51 6.25 -14.04
C LEU A 49 1.35 6.28 -15.03
N PRO A 50 0.11 6.14 -14.54
CA PRO A 50 -1.07 6.43 -15.34
C PRO A 50 -1.00 7.84 -15.91
N LYS A 51 -1.60 8.05 -17.09
CA LYS A 51 -1.64 9.38 -17.69
C LYS A 51 -2.41 10.36 -16.81
N VAL A 52 -1.91 11.58 -16.71
CA VAL A 52 -2.65 12.67 -16.08
C VAL A 52 -3.91 12.95 -16.91
N PRO A 53 -5.10 12.99 -16.31
CA PRO A 53 -6.32 13.37 -17.03
C PRO A 53 -6.17 14.76 -17.67
N PRO A 54 -6.62 14.97 -18.90
CA PRO A 54 -6.42 16.23 -19.64
C PRO A 54 -6.93 17.46 -18.89
N ASN A 55 -8.04 17.35 -18.15
CA ASN A 55 -8.62 18.42 -17.33
C ASN A 55 -7.78 18.78 -16.11
N LEU A 56 -6.90 17.89 -15.64
CA LEU A 56 -6.00 18.11 -14.50
C LEU A 56 -4.56 18.46 -14.92
N ALA A 57 -4.24 18.31 -16.21
CA ALA A 57 -2.89 18.58 -16.72
C ALA A 57 -2.37 20.01 -16.40
N PRO A 58 -3.19 21.08 -16.37
CA PRO A 58 -2.72 22.40 -15.98
C PRO A 58 -2.34 22.52 -14.48
N LEU A 59 -2.83 21.60 -13.64
CA LEU A 59 -2.65 21.65 -12.19
C LEU A 59 -1.60 20.65 -11.68
N ILE A 60 -1.28 19.61 -12.45
CA ILE A 60 -0.34 18.55 -12.03
C ILE A 60 0.95 18.66 -12.84
N ASN A 61 2.03 19.05 -12.17
CA ASN A 61 3.38 19.05 -12.71
C ASN A 61 4.13 17.78 -12.27
N LEU A 62 4.64 17.01 -13.22
CA LEU A 62 5.47 15.82 -12.95
C LEU A 62 6.94 16.26 -12.90
N VAL A 63 7.54 16.19 -11.70
CA VAL A 63 8.91 16.61 -11.44
C VAL A 63 9.83 15.40 -11.46
N SER A 64 10.76 15.38 -12.38
CA SER A 64 11.69 14.28 -12.60
C SER A 64 13.02 14.54 -11.89
N LEU A 65 13.37 13.67 -10.91
CA LEU A 65 14.65 13.69 -10.22
C LEU A 65 15.38 12.37 -10.48
N PRO A 66 16.51 12.37 -11.23
CA PRO A 66 17.22 11.15 -11.54
C PRO A 66 17.95 10.60 -10.29
N LEU A 67 17.94 9.28 -10.13
CA LEU A 67 18.70 8.61 -9.07
C LEU A 67 20.22 8.68 -9.35
N LEU A 68 20.97 8.76 -8.28
CA LEU A 68 22.42 8.57 -8.34
C LEU A 68 22.75 7.10 -8.65
N THR A 69 23.85 6.87 -9.36
CA THR A 69 24.41 5.53 -9.54
C THR A 69 24.93 5.01 -8.21
N VAL A 70 24.46 3.83 -7.81
CA VAL A 70 24.85 3.17 -6.57
C VAL A 70 25.41 1.79 -6.91
N GLU A 71 26.52 1.41 -6.29
CA GLU A 71 27.10 0.07 -6.42
C GLU A 71 26.07 -0.98 -6.01
N HIS A 72 26.06 -2.12 -6.70
CA HIS A 72 25.09 -3.21 -6.53
C HIS A 72 23.63 -2.93 -6.94
N LEU A 73 23.27 -1.69 -7.29
CA LEU A 73 21.97 -1.39 -7.89
C LEU A 73 22.08 -1.57 -9.41
N PRO A 74 21.22 -2.38 -10.05
CA PRO A 74 21.24 -2.51 -11.51
C PRO A 74 21.03 -1.16 -12.20
N GLN A 75 21.73 -0.97 -13.31
CA GLN A 75 21.55 0.21 -14.15
C GLN A 75 20.07 0.32 -14.58
N ASN A 76 19.50 1.50 -14.50
CA ASN A 76 18.08 1.77 -14.79
C ASN A 76 17.06 1.15 -13.81
N ALA A 77 17.47 0.61 -12.67
CA ALA A 77 16.55 0.21 -11.61
C ALA A 77 16.07 1.44 -10.84
N GLU A 78 14.80 1.80 -11.00
CA GLU A 78 14.20 2.97 -10.35
C GLU A 78 13.02 2.64 -9.45
N ALA A 79 12.62 1.37 -9.36
CA ALA A 79 11.54 0.92 -8.48
C ALA A 79 11.85 -0.46 -7.88
N THR A 80 11.17 -0.79 -6.77
CA THR A 80 11.27 -2.12 -6.14
C THR A 80 10.88 -3.26 -7.08
N THR A 81 10.08 -2.98 -8.11
CA THR A 81 9.72 -3.96 -9.15
C THR A 81 10.85 -4.27 -10.12
N ASP A 82 11.88 -3.44 -10.18
CA ASP A 82 13.01 -3.59 -11.10
C ASP A 82 14.14 -4.45 -10.49
N ILE A 83 14.03 -4.80 -9.21
CA ILE A 83 15.08 -5.48 -8.43
C ILE A 83 14.52 -6.63 -7.59
N PRO A 84 15.32 -7.62 -7.25
CA PRO A 84 14.97 -8.57 -6.20
C PRO A 84 14.98 -7.90 -4.82
N SER A 85 14.20 -8.41 -3.86
CA SER A 85 13.97 -7.79 -2.55
C SER A 85 15.26 -7.50 -1.76
N HIS A 86 16.25 -8.40 -1.82
CA HIS A 86 17.53 -8.22 -1.13
C HIS A 86 18.36 -7.02 -1.65
N LYS A 87 18.02 -6.46 -2.80
CA LYS A 87 18.63 -5.23 -3.34
C LYS A 87 17.91 -3.94 -2.97
N THR A 88 16.78 -4.03 -2.28
CA THR A 88 16.01 -2.85 -1.82
C THR A 88 16.84 -1.86 -0.98
N PRO A 89 17.79 -2.28 -0.12
CA PRO A 89 18.67 -1.34 0.59
C PRO A 89 19.48 -0.44 -0.35
N TYR A 90 19.97 -0.96 -1.47
CA TYR A 90 20.72 -0.16 -2.44
C TYR A 90 19.83 0.86 -3.18
N LEU A 91 18.55 0.53 -3.42
CA LEU A 91 17.58 1.48 -3.94
C LEU A 91 17.29 2.59 -2.92
N LYS A 92 17.29 2.29 -1.61
CA LYS A 92 17.18 3.30 -0.55
C LYS A 92 18.38 4.23 -0.51
N ILE A 93 19.61 3.73 -0.70
CA ILE A 93 20.80 4.58 -0.82
C ILE A 93 20.66 5.55 -2.02
N ALA A 94 20.23 5.05 -3.18
CA ALA A 94 19.99 5.89 -4.34
C ALA A 94 18.90 6.94 -4.10
N PHE A 95 17.84 6.57 -3.39
CA PHE A 95 16.76 7.47 -2.98
C PHE A 95 17.24 8.54 -1.99
N ASP A 96 18.10 8.19 -1.05
CA ASP A 96 18.69 9.14 -0.10
C ASP A 96 19.58 10.18 -0.83
N GLY A 97 20.16 9.81 -1.96
CA GLY A 97 20.88 10.73 -2.85
C GLY A 97 20.00 11.84 -3.47
N LEU A 98 18.67 11.71 -3.40
CA LEU A 98 17.75 12.76 -3.86
C LEU A 98 17.64 13.94 -2.87
N GLN A 99 18.27 13.87 -1.71
CA GLN A 99 18.24 14.95 -0.70
C GLN A 99 18.66 16.30 -1.27
N GLY A 100 19.79 16.38 -1.97
CA GLY A 100 20.29 17.61 -2.57
C GLY A 100 19.37 18.17 -3.68
N PRO A 101 19.06 17.37 -4.72
CA PRO A 101 18.11 17.76 -5.77
C PRO A 101 16.74 18.20 -5.26
N LEU A 102 16.21 17.52 -4.24
CA LEU A 102 14.92 17.87 -3.65
C LEU A 102 14.99 19.18 -2.87
N HIS A 103 16.06 19.41 -2.10
CA HIS A 103 16.29 20.68 -1.41
C HIS A 103 16.35 21.84 -2.41
N GLN A 104 17.06 21.69 -3.53
CA GLN A 104 17.12 22.70 -4.60
C GLN A 104 15.74 22.95 -5.22
N PHE A 105 14.95 21.88 -5.44
CA PHE A 105 13.58 22.03 -5.91
C PHE A 105 12.72 22.87 -4.95
N PHE A 106 12.81 22.67 -3.65
CA PHE A 106 12.04 23.45 -2.67
C PHE A 106 12.44 24.92 -2.64
N GLN A 107 13.71 25.25 -2.82
CA GLN A 107 14.16 26.66 -2.90
C GLN A 107 13.57 27.41 -4.09
N THR A 108 13.30 26.71 -5.19
CA THR A 108 12.77 27.32 -6.42
C THR A 108 11.25 27.27 -6.53
N SER A 109 10.63 26.21 -6.04
CA SER A 109 9.19 25.93 -6.19
C SER A 109 8.35 26.35 -4.99
N THR A 110 8.94 26.47 -3.80
CA THR A 110 8.30 26.90 -2.53
C THR A 110 6.89 26.36 -2.32
N PRO A 111 6.69 25.01 -2.23
CA PRO A 111 5.37 24.44 -1.97
C PRO A 111 4.88 24.84 -0.57
N ASP A 112 3.56 24.95 -0.39
CA ASP A 112 2.96 25.20 0.92
C ASP A 112 3.05 23.96 1.81
N TRP A 113 2.89 22.79 1.20
CA TRP A 113 2.95 21.48 1.86
C TRP A 113 3.73 20.47 1.03
N ILE A 114 4.41 19.57 1.72
CA ILE A 114 4.89 18.34 1.10
C ILE A 114 4.27 17.13 1.76
N ILE A 115 3.71 16.24 0.94
CA ILE A 115 3.19 14.93 1.34
C ILE A 115 4.26 13.89 0.99
N TYR A 116 4.79 13.19 1.97
CA TYR A 116 5.89 12.24 1.80
C TYR A 116 5.63 10.91 2.49
N ASP A 117 6.40 9.92 2.08
CA ASP A 117 6.33 8.52 2.49
C ASP A 117 7.33 8.20 3.61
N PHE A 118 7.45 6.92 4.00
CA PHE A 118 8.29 6.45 5.11
C PHE A 118 9.80 6.56 4.86
N ALA A 119 10.25 6.56 3.61
CA ALA A 119 11.67 6.38 3.28
C ALA A 119 12.58 7.59 3.53
N PRO A 120 12.18 8.85 3.28
CA PRO A 120 13.06 10.02 3.35
C PRO A 120 13.25 10.53 4.80
N HIS A 121 13.90 9.73 5.66
CA HIS A 121 14.18 10.08 7.06
C HIS A 121 14.91 11.42 7.24
N TRP A 122 15.65 11.84 6.22
CA TRP A 122 16.39 13.10 6.14
C TRP A 122 15.53 14.31 5.77
N LEU A 123 14.29 14.09 5.32
CA LEU A 123 13.45 15.17 4.78
C LEU A 123 12.90 16.12 5.87
N PRO A 124 12.37 15.64 7.02
CA PRO A 124 11.76 16.54 8.01
C PRO A 124 12.67 17.69 8.50
N PRO A 125 13.98 17.49 8.79
CA PRO A 125 14.87 18.59 9.15
C PRO A 125 15.01 19.64 8.04
N ILE A 126 15.01 19.25 6.79
CA ILE A 126 15.07 20.16 5.64
C ILE A 126 13.83 21.03 5.59
N LEU A 127 12.65 20.41 5.78
CA LEU A 127 11.37 21.13 5.76
C LEU A 127 11.29 22.15 6.90
N ALA A 128 11.72 21.77 8.09
CA ALA A 128 11.77 22.66 9.24
C ALA A 128 12.66 23.89 8.98
N ASN A 129 13.83 23.69 8.36
CA ASN A 129 14.74 24.78 8.00
C ASN A 129 14.18 25.71 6.90
N LEU A 130 13.32 25.19 6.03
CA LEU A 130 12.71 25.96 4.94
C LEU A 130 11.33 26.56 5.30
N GLY A 131 10.79 26.24 6.49
CA GLY A 131 9.44 26.65 6.89
C GLY A 131 8.33 25.98 6.05
N ILE A 132 8.58 24.79 5.48
CA ILE A 132 7.59 24.04 4.69
C ILE A 132 6.88 23.05 5.58
N SER A 133 5.55 23.02 5.54
CA SER A 133 4.75 22.06 6.30
C SER A 133 4.83 20.66 5.70
N GLY A 134 5.00 19.63 6.55
CA GLY A 134 5.15 18.25 6.15
C GLY A 134 3.99 17.35 6.56
N VAL A 135 3.49 16.55 5.64
CA VAL A 135 2.52 15.48 5.87
C VAL A 135 3.21 14.14 5.66
N PHE A 136 3.24 13.29 6.69
CA PHE A 136 3.53 11.87 6.47
C PHE A 136 2.25 11.18 5.98
N PHE A 137 2.27 10.68 4.74
CA PHE A 137 1.14 9.92 4.21
C PHE A 137 1.41 8.42 4.34
N SER A 138 0.72 7.79 5.28
CA SER A 138 0.88 6.37 5.56
C SER A 138 0.18 5.49 4.54
N MET A 139 0.97 4.62 3.90
CA MET A 139 0.47 3.49 3.12
C MET A 139 0.15 2.28 4.01
N TYR A 140 0.57 2.33 5.27
CA TYR A 140 0.20 1.35 6.29
C TYR A 140 -1.13 1.74 6.93
N GLY A 141 -1.94 0.74 7.29
CA GLY A 141 -3.13 0.96 8.12
C GLY A 141 -2.75 1.44 9.53
N ALA A 142 -3.67 2.11 10.20
CA ALA A 142 -3.43 2.60 11.56
C ALA A 142 -3.12 1.44 12.53
N TRP A 143 -3.64 0.23 12.29
CA TRP A 143 -3.28 -0.96 13.07
C TRP A 143 -1.78 -1.28 13.00
N THR A 144 -1.13 -1.15 11.83
CA THR A 144 0.32 -1.39 11.67
C THR A 144 1.13 -0.33 12.41
N LEU A 145 0.79 0.96 12.26
CA LEU A 145 1.46 2.03 12.99
C LEU A 145 1.29 1.88 14.51
N SER A 146 0.09 1.52 14.97
CA SER A 146 -0.16 1.22 16.37
C SER A 146 0.64 0.02 16.87
N PHE A 147 0.76 -1.04 16.08
CA PHE A 147 1.54 -2.22 16.43
C PHE A 147 3.04 -1.91 16.57
N LEU A 148 3.57 -1.04 15.70
CA LEU A 148 4.98 -0.62 15.73
C LEU A 148 5.30 0.28 16.94
N GLY A 149 4.32 1.01 17.48
CA GLY A 149 4.49 1.86 18.67
C GLY A 149 4.92 3.29 18.36
N SER A 150 5.38 3.99 19.40
CA SER A 150 5.77 5.40 19.31
C SER A 150 6.93 5.66 18.37
N SER A 151 6.85 6.72 17.56
CA SER A 151 7.91 7.13 16.66
C SER A 151 9.22 7.47 17.38
N THR A 152 9.15 8.09 18.54
CA THR A 152 10.33 8.52 19.28
C THR A 152 10.90 7.37 20.12
N SER A 153 10.13 6.85 21.09
CA SER A 153 10.64 5.85 22.02
C SER A 153 10.86 4.49 21.35
N ALA A 154 9.84 3.95 20.67
CA ALA A 154 9.96 2.60 20.11
C ALA A 154 10.79 2.56 18.82
N MET A 155 10.53 3.48 17.88
CA MET A 155 11.12 3.38 16.54
C MET A 155 12.52 4.02 16.43
N ILE A 156 12.73 5.22 17.00
CA ILE A 156 14.01 5.93 16.90
C ILE A 156 14.97 5.51 18.01
N ASN A 157 14.54 5.64 19.27
CA ASN A 157 15.40 5.38 20.42
C ASN A 157 15.55 3.89 20.74
N ARG A 158 14.69 3.03 20.16
CA ARG A 158 14.68 1.59 20.41
C ARG A 158 14.46 1.25 21.90
N GLU A 159 13.63 2.03 22.59
CA GLU A 159 13.22 1.82 23.97
C GLU A 159 12.04 0.84 24.08
N ASP A 160 11.69 0.15 23.01
CA ASP A 160 10.68 -0.91 22.97
C ASP A 160 11.16 -2.10 23.81
N SER A 161 10.30 -2.59 24.69
CA SER A 161 10.55 -3.80 25.50
C SER A 161 10.61 -5.07 24.65
N ARG A 162 10.10 -5.03 23.41
CA ARG A 162 10.13 -6.14 22.46
C ARG A 162 11.50 -6.20 21.77
N THR A 163 12.36 -7.08 22.23
CA THR A 163 13.77 -7.19 21.78
C THR A 163 14.04 -8.44 20.96
N ARG A 164 13.09 -9.37 20.90
CA ARG A 164 13.20 -10.64 20.17
C ARG A 164 12.00 -10.83 19.25
N PRO A 165 12.13 -11.62 18.17
CA PRO A 165 11.01 -11.92 17.30
C PRO A 165 9.75 -12.46 18.01
N GLU A 166 9.96 -13.26 19.05
CA GLU A 166 8.86 -13.84 19.84
C GLU A 166 7.97 -12.77 20.49
N ASP A 167 8.55 -11.64 20.86
CA ASP A 167 7.85 -10.55 21.52
C ASP A 167 6.85 -9.84 20.58
N PHE A 168 6.99 -10.03 19.27
CA PHE A 168 6.11 -9.48 18.22
C PHE A 168 4.96 -10.43 17.84
N THR A 169 4.84 -11.58 18.51
CA THR A 169 3.77 -12.56 18.24
C THR A 169 2.50 -12.30 19.03
N VAL A 170 2.49 -11.27 19.83
CA VAL A 170 1.33 -10.82 20.63
C VAL A 170 1.11 -9.31 20.40
N PRO A 171 -0.14 -8.83 20.52
CA PRO A 171 -0.39 -7.39 20.50
C PRO A 171 0.40 -6.68 21.62
N PRO A 172 1.00 -5.53 21.37
CA PRO A 172 1.75 -4.79 22.37
C PRO A 172 0.83 -4.22 23.46
N GLU A 173 1.35 -4.07 24.69
CA GLU A 173 0.61 -3.64 25.87
C GLU A 173 -0.02 -2.24 25.73
N TRP A 174 0.51 -1.38 24.91
CA TRP A 174 -0.05 -0.04 24.66
C TRP A 174 -1.30 -0.03 23.78
N ILE A 175 -1.73 -1.17 23.19
CA ILE A 175 -3.03 -1.29 22.52
C ILE A 175 -4.09 -1.55 23.60
N PRO A 176 -4.95 -0.55 23.97
CA PRO A 176 -5.79 -0.62 25.15
C PRO A 176 -7.13 -1.34 24.91
N PHE A 177 -7.29 -2.04 23.79
CA PHE A 177 -8.52 -2.74 23.41
C PHE A 177 -8.19 -4.14 22.86
N PRO A 178 -9.15 -5.08 22.89
CA PRO A 178 -8.95 -6.41 22.32
C PRO A 178 -8.53 -6.35 20.86
N SER A 179 -7.45 -7.04 20.52
CA SER A 179 -6.90 -7.12 19.17
C SER A 179 -6.15 -8.43 18.96
N LYS A 180 -6.20 -8.97 17.74
CA LYS A 180 -5.38 -10.09 17.29
C LYS A 180 -4.23 -9.65 16.38
N ILE A 181 -4.00 -8.33 16.28
CA ILE A 181 -2.99 -7.77 15.40
C ILE A 181 -1.60 -8.06 15.97
N ALA A 182 -0.95 -9.08 15.43
CA ALA A 182 0.39 -9.50 15.78
C ALA A 182 0.97 -10.33 14.62
N PHE A 183 2.28 -10.51 14.59
CA PHE A 183 2.92 -11.40 13.61
C PHE A 183 2.82 -12.87 14.02
N GLY A 184 2.80 -13.79 13.05
CA GLY A 184 3.20 -15.16 13.28
C GLY A 184 4.71 -15.23 13.57
N LEU A 185 5.20 -16.27 14.25
CA LEU A 185 6.62 -16.34 14.62
C LEU A 185 7.57 -16.28 13.42
N HIS A 186 7.24 -16.96 12.33
CA HIS A 186 8.03 -16.92 11.10
C HIS A 186 8.02 -15.53 10.43
N GLU A 187 6.91 -14.80 10.54
CA GLU A 187 6.79 -13.41 10.03
C GLU A 187 7.60 -12.46 10.91
N ALA A 188 7.49 -12.59 12.24
CA ALA A 188 8.25 -11.80 13.20
C ALA A 188 9.76 -11.95 13.00
N LYS A 189 10.26 -13.17 12.81
CA LYS A 189 11.67 -13.44 12.50
C LYS A 189 12.13 -12.73 11.23
N ARG A 190 11.31 -12.76 10.19
CA ARG A 190 11.61 -12.08 8.92
C ARG A 190 11.57 -10.56 9.09
N ALA A 191 10.51 -10.03 9.70
CA ALA A 191 10.35 -8.59 9.91
C ALA A 191 11.47 -8.02 10.78
N PHE A 192 11.93 -8.78 11.76
CA PHE A 192 13.03 -8.40 12.65
C PHE A 192 14.32 -8.18 11.87
N GLY A 193 14.73 -9.14 11.04
CA GLY A 193 15.95 -9.03 10.22
C GLY A 193 15.84 -8.01 9.07
N ASP A 194 14.68 -7.95 8.42
CA ASP A 194 14.52 -7.14 7.19
C ASP A 194 14.21 -5.67 7.46
N HIS A 195 13.54 -5.33 8.60
CA HIS A 195 12.98 -4.00 8.82
C HIS A 195 13.37 -3.35 10.15
N ILE A 196 13.57 -4.14 11.21
CA ILE A 196 13.91 -3.63 12.54
C ILE A 196 15.42 -3.45 12.67
N GLU A 197 16.22 -4.37 12.14
CA GLU A 197 17.68 -4.24 12.15
C GLU A 197 18.17 -3.25 11.09
N VAL A 198 19.37 -2.71 11.34
CA VAL A 198 20.06 -1.83 10.38
C VAL A 198 20.47 -2.64 9.16
N ASN A 199 20.03 -2.22 7.99
CA ASN A 199 20.35 -2.85 6.71
C ASN A 199 21.48 -2.13 5.96
N ASN A 200 21.85 -2.61 4.78
CA ASN A 200 22.95 -2.04 3.97
C ASN A 200 22.73 -0.57 3.56
N SER A 201 21.57 0.03 3.80
CA SER A 201 21.36 1.47 3.60
C SER A 201 21.83 2.32 4.79
N GLY A 202 22.36 1.71 5.84
CA GLY A 202 22.82 2.40 7.05
C GLY A 202 21.73 2.68 8.09
N PHE A 203 20.47 2.41 7.76
CA PHE A 203 19.32 2.62 8.63
C PHE A 203 18.33 1.46 8.56
N SER A 204 17.61 1.22 9.64
CA SER A 204 16.45 0.31 9.61
C SER A 204 15.23 1.00 9.00
N ASP A 205 14.26 0.22 8.52
CA ASP A 205 13.02 0.78 7.99
C ASP A 205 12.17 1.41 9.11
N VAL A 206 12.21 0.83 10.29
CA VAL A 206 11.54 1.35 11.49
C VAL A 206 12.13 2.70 11.91
N PHE A 207 13.46 2.87 11.86
CA PHE A 207 14.09 4.17 12.12
C PHE A 207 13.68 5.23 11.08
N ARG A 208 13.66 4.87 9.78
CA ARG A 208 13.19 5.78 8.72
C ARG A 208 11.75 6.22 8.97
N LEU A 209 10.88 5.27 9.27
CA LEU A 209 9.46 5.51 9.57
C LEU A 209 9.31 6.41 10.81
N GLY A 210 9.99 6.10 11.90
CA GLY A 210 9.97 6.90 13.12
C GLY A 210 10.42 8.34 12.88
N SER A 211 11.49 8.52 12.09
CA SER A 211 12.03 9.85 11.77
C SER A 211 11.05 10.71 10.96
N VAL A 212 10.39 10.14 9.95
CA VAL A 212 9.40 10.88 9.15
C VAL A 212 8.14 11.20 9.95
N ILE A 213 7.66 10.29 10.79
CA ILE A 213 6.50 10.53 11.67
C ILE A 213 6.85 11.58 12.74
N GLY A 214 7.99 11.42 13.41
CA GLY A 214 8.41 12.36 14.44
C GLY A 214 8.53 13.79 13.95
N GLY A 215 8.98 13.98 12.71
CA GLY A 215 9.19 15.30 12.10
C GLY A 215 8.04 15.83 11.25
N CYS A 216 6.93 15.11 11.05
CA CYS A 216 5.78 15.63 10.31
C CYS A 216 4.92 16.59 11.16
N ASN A 217 4.15 17.45 10.49
CA ASN A 217 3.12 18.27 11.14
C ASN A 217 1.81 17.50 11.35
N VAL A 218 1.51 16.56 10.45
CA VAL A 218 0.29 15.74 10.48
C VAL A 218 0.53 14.38 9.84
N ILE A 219 -0.14 13.37 10.36
CA ILE A 219 -0.18 12.03 9.79
C ILE A 219 -1.46 11.90 8.98
N ALA A 220 -1.34 11.77 7.67
CA ALA A 220 -2.45 11.37 6.81
C ALA A 220 -2.44 9.85 6.64
N ILE A 221 -3.59 9.19 6.82
CA ILE A 221 -3.69 7.74 6.69
C ILE A 221 -4.72 7.38 5.63
N ARG A 222 -4.37 6.44 4.76
CA ARG A 222 -5.29 5.84 3.80
C ARG A 222 -6.31 4.95 4.51
N ASN A 223 -7.25 5.56 5.22
CA ASN A 223 -8.31 4.88 5.94
C ASN A 223 -9.57 5.74 6.06
N CYS A 224 -10.59 5.19 6.74
CA CYS A 224 -11.78 5.91 7.18
C CYS A 224 -12.14 5.47 8.60
N ASN A 225 -12.83 6.35 9.34
CA ASN A 225 -13.19 6.09 10.74
C ASN A 225 -14.14 4.89 10.88
N GLU A 226 -14.96 4.64 9.88
CA GLU A 226 -15.90 3.51 9.83
C GLU A 226 -15.18 2.15 9.83
N LEU A 227 -13.92 2.13 9.37
CA LEU A 227 -13.12 0.90 9.30
C LEU A 227 -12.25 0.69 10.56
N GLU A 228 -11.52 1.74 11.02
CA GLU A 228 -10.47 1.59 12.04
C GLU A 228 -10.29 2.80 13.00
N SER A 229 -11.38 3.43 13.43
CA SER A 229 -11.33 4.65 14.28
C SER A 229 -10.50 4.49 15.57
N ASN A 230 -10.56 3.32 16.23
CA ASN A 230 -9.81 3.08 17.47
C ASN A 230 -8.29 3.11 17.24
N PHE A 231 -7.83 2.48 16.14
CA PHE A 231 -6.42 2.50 15.79
C PHE A 231 -5.96 3.90 15.33
N SER A 232 -6.79 4.63 14.58
CA SER A 232 -6.46 6.00 14.15
C SER A 232 -6.26 6.94 15.35
N ARG A 233 -7.13 6.83 16.38
CA ARG A 233 -6.98 7.59 17.62
C ARG A 233 -5.70 7.20 18.36
N LEU A 234 -5.44 5.90 18.49
CA LEU A 234 -4.23 5.40 19.15
C LEU A 234 -2.95 5.87 18.46
N VAL A 235 -2.92 5.92 17.12
CA VAL A 235 -1.80 6.51 16.37
C VAL A 235 -1.58 7.95 16.77
N GLY A 236 -2.64 8.76 16.87
CA GLY A 236 -2.53 10.15 17.33
C GLY A 236 -1.93 10.28 18.73
N GLU A 237 -2.35 9.41 19.65
CA GLU A 237 -1.86 9.37 21.03
C GLU A 237 -0.38 8.93 21.08
N LEU A 238 -0.01 7.83 20.39
CA LEU A 238 1.35 7.29 20.39
C LEU A 238 2.40 8.23 19.79
N HIS A 239 2.02 8.99 18.78
CA HIS A 239 2.94 9.88 18.08
C HIS A 239 2.82 11.35 18.47
N CYS A 240 1.82 11.70 19.29
CA CYS A 240 1.51 13.10 19.70
C CYS A 240 1.36 14.00 18.46
N LYS A 241 0.65 13.51 17.42
CA LYS A 241 0.41 14.19 16.16
C LYS A 241 -1.05 14.18 15.78
N PRO A 242 -1.56 15.23 15.09
CA PRO A 242 -2.84 15.15 14.42
C PRO A 242 -2.86 13.98 13.42
N VAL A 243 -3.95 13.21 13.41
CA VAL A 243 -4.19 12.15 12.43
C VAL A 243 -5.41 12.51 11.61
N VAL A 244 -5.25 12.53 10.30
CA VAL A 244 -6.32 12.87 9.35
C VAL A 244 -6.52 11.69 8.40
N PRO A 245 -7.65 10.97 8.50
CA PRO A 245 -8.03 9.99 7.51
C PRO A 245 -8.32 10.66 6.17
N ILE A 246 -7.91 10.04 5.06
CA ILE A 246 -8.13 10.58 3.70
C ILE A 246 -9.03 9.71 2.84
N GLY A 247 -9.76 8.78 3.46
CA GLY A 247 -10.53 7.76 2.75
C GLY A 247 -9.68 6.59 2.27
N LEU A 248 -10.32 5.57 1.74
CA LEU A 248 -9.67 4.32 1.33
C LEU A 248 -9.03 4.41 -0.06
N LEU A 249 -9.24 5.49 -0.81
CA LEU A 249 -8.80 5.66 -2.20
C LEU A 249 -9.15 4.41 -3.03
N PRO A 250 -10.44 4.07 -3.16
CA PRO A 250 -10.87 2.93 -3.96
C PRO A 250 -10.48 3.15 -5.42
N PRO A 251 -10.51 2.08 -6.25
CA PRO A 251 -10.30 2.23 -7.68
C PRO A 251 -11.17 3.35 -8.24
N ALA A 252 -10.58 4.28 -8.98
CA ALA A 252 -11.35 5.28 -9.72
C ALA A 252 -12.31 4.57 -10.69
N ASP A 253 -13.46 5.20 -10.95
CA ASP A 253 -14.50 4.65 -11.79
C ASP A 253 -13.89 3.97 -13.02
N PHE A 254 -14.28 2.73 -13.19
CA PHE A 254 -13.84 1.85 -14.26
C PHE A 254 -14.48 2.32 -15.55
N ASP A 255 -13.86 3.32 -16.17
CA ASP A 255 -14.29 3.74 -17.50
C ASP A 255 -13.79 2.68 -18.51
N GLY A 256 -14.72 2.03 -19.19
CA GLY A 256 -14.48 0.99 -20.19
C GLY A 256 -13.72 1.45 -21.45
N SER A 257 -13.03 2.59 -21.38
CA SER A 257 -12.41 3.28 -22.52
C SER A 257 -11.26 2.52 -23.21
N SER A 258 -10.88 1.33 -22.71
CA SER A 258 -9.87 0.47 -23.34
C SER A 258 -10.32 -0.97 -23.57
N ASP A 259 -11.62 -1.19 -23.87
CA ASP A 259 -12.14 -2.53 -24.18
C ASP A 259 -11.62 -3.12 -25.50
N GLN A 260 -10.83 -2.37 -26.27
CA GLN A 260 -10.21 -2.80 -27.52
C GLN A 260 -8.78 -3.37 -27.35
N ASP A 261 -8.30 -3.58 -26.12
CA ASP A 261 -7.03 -4.24 -25.87
C ASP A 261 -7.18 -5.74 -26.16
N ASP A 262 -6.49 -6.24 -27.20
CA ASP A 262 -6.52 -7.64 -27.63
C ASP A 262 -6.22 -8.62 -26.47
N MET A 263 -5.36 -8.21 -25.55
CA MET A 263 -5.05 -8.99 -24.36
C MET A 263 -6.27 -9.11 -23.43
N TRP A 264 -6.97 -8.01 -23.19
CA TRP A 264 -8.19 -8.04 -22.37
C TRP A 264 -9.27 -8.87 -23.04
N LEU A 265 -9.46 -8.77 -24.35
CA LEU A 265 -10.43 -9.56 -25.08
C LEU A 265 -10.14 -11.07 -24.95
N THR A 266 -8.87 -11.47 -25.04
CA THR A 266 -8.45 -12.86 -24.84
C THR A 266 -8.73 -13.35 -23.43
N ILE A 267 -8.40 -12.54 -22.40
CA ILE A 267 -8.68 -12.88 -21.00
C ILE A 267 -10.19 -12.96 -20.76
N LYS A 268 -10.95 -11.99 -21.25
CA LYS A 268 -12.40 -11.93 -21.13
C LYS A 268 -13.07 -13.17 -21.76
N GLU A 269 -12.67 -13.54 -22.97
CA GLU A 269 -13.18 -14.74 -23.62
C GLU A 269 -12.94 -16.02 -22.81
N TRP A 270 -11.78 -16.10 -22.12
CA TRP A 270 -11.50 -17.21 -21.22
C TRP A 270 -12.40 -17.14 -19.98
N LEU A 271 -12.58 -15.97 -19.35
CA LEU A 271 -13.43 -15.78 -18.19
C LEU A 271 -14.91 -16.07 -18.49
N ASP A 272 -15.43 -15.60 -19.62
CA ASP A 272 -16.83 -15.85 -20.07
C ASP A 272 -17.17 -17.34 -20.19
N LYS A 273 -16.16 -18.19 -20.46
CA LYS A 273 -16.34 -19.65 -20.55
C LYS A 273 -16.38 -20.36 -19.20
N GLN A 274 -16.06 -19.65 -18.10
CA GLN A 274 -15.96 -20.25 -16.77
C GLN A 274 -17.31 -20.24 -16.04
N ASN A 275 -18.12 -21.27 -16.24
CA ASN A 275 -19.44 -21.35 -15.65
C ASN A 275 -19.65 -22.58 -14.73
N LYS A 276 -18.62 -23.42 -14.52
CA LYS A 276 -18.70 -24.63 -13.71
C LYS A 276 -17.37 -24.93 -12.99
N GLY A 277 -17.47 -25.49 -11.81
CA GLY A 277 -16.31 -25.90 -11.00
C GLY A 277 -15.68 -24.73 -10.26
N LEU A 278 -14.39 -24.85 -9.96
CA LEU A 278 -13.55 -23.79 -9.39
C LEU A 278 -12.34 -23.58 -10.31
N PRO A 279 -12.53 -22.95 -11.46
CA PRO A 279 -11.41 -22.56 -12.31
C PRO A 279 -10.60 -21.46 -11.63
N PHE A 280 -9.33 -21.32 -12.01
CA PHE A 280 -8.48 -20.27 -11.50
C PHE A 280 -7.77 -19.51 -12.63
N PHE A 281 -7.64 -18.22 -12.43
CA PHE A 281 -6.78 -17.34 -13.21
C PHE A 281 -5.58 -16.94 -12.36
N TRP A 282 -4.37 -17.32 -12.78
CA TRP A 282 -3.15 -17.00 -12.05
C TRP A 282 -2.33 -15.95 -12.78
N ALA A 283 -2.33 -14.72 -12.27
CA ALA A 283 -1.44 -13.67 -12.71
C ALA A 283 -0.04 -13.89 -12.10
N LEU A 284 0.84 -14.55 -12.84
CA LEU A 284 2.20 -14.86 -12.43
C LEU A 284 3.18 -13.91 -13.13
N ARG A 285 3.60 -12.85 -12.44
CA ARG A 285 4.58 -11.92 -13.00
C ARG A 285 5.96 -12.60 -13.07
N LYS A 286 6.43 -12.92 -14.28
CA LYS A 286 7.80 -13.40 -14.50
C LYS A 286 8.78 -12.24 -14.28
N ARG A 287 9.65 -12.37 -13.27
CA ARG A 287 10.89 -11.60 -13.19
C ARG A 287 11.99 -12.36 -13.92
N GLU A 288 13.00 -11.67 -14.46
CA GLU A 288 14.22 -12.32 -14.98
C GLU A 288 14.76 -13.29 -13.90
N ASN A 289 14.96 -14.56 -14.23
CA ASN A 289 15.28 -15.67 -13.31
C ASN A 289 14.16 -16.14 -12.36
N SER A 290 12.91 -15.89 -12.69
CA SER A 290 11.78 -16.35 -11.88
C SER A 290 11.56 -17.86 -11.98
N VAL A 291 10.91 -18.39 -10.96
CA VAL A 291 10.52 -19.80 -10.82
C VAL A 291 9.86 -20.32 -12.09
N LYS A 292 10.39 -21.39 -12.66
CA LYS A 292 9.71 -22.14 -13.74
C LYS A 292 8.50 -22.85 -13.15
N LEU A 293 7.40 -22.85 -13.91
CA LEU A 293 6.29 -23.71 -13.56
C LEU A 293 6.77 -25.18 -13.54
N PRO A 294 6.25 -26.01 -12.63
CA PRO A 294 6.58 -27.43 -12.62
C PRO A 294 6.29 -28.08 -13.98
N ASP A 295 7.12 -29.02 -14.39
CA ASP A 295 6.96 -29.70 -15.68
C ASP A 295 5.55 -30.30 -15.83
N GLY A 296 4.93 -30.06 -16.97
CA GLY A 296 3.56 -30.49 -17.28
C GLY A 296 2.46 -29.79 -16.46
N PHE A 297 2.76 -28.67 -15.78
CA PHE A 297 1.76 -27.94 -15.00
C PHE A 297 0.61 -27.43 -15.89
N GLU A 298 0.91 -26.80 -17.00
CA GLU A 298 -0.09 -26.23 -17.91
C GLU A 298 -1.01 -27.33 -18.49
N GLU A 299 -0.46 -28.47 -18.84
CA GLU A 299 -1.25 -29.63 -19.28
C GLU A 299 -2.21 -30.16 -18.19
N ARG A 300 -1.71 -30.24 -16.92
CA ARG A 300 -2.53 -30.71 -15.80
C ARG A 300 -3.69 -29.78 -15.44
N VAL A 301 -3.55 -28.50 -15.72
CA VAL A 301 -4.58 -27.48 -15.38
C VAL A 301 -5.45 -27.10 -16.57
N LYS A 302 -5.18 -27.66 -17.76
CA LYS A 302 -5.93 -27.39 -18.99
C LYS A 302 -7.43 -27.56 -18.77
N GLY A 303 -8.22 -26.55 -19.12
CA GLY A 303 -9.68 -26.49 -18.90
C GLY A 303 -10.13 -26.26 -17.44
N ARG A 304 -9.19 -26.10 -16.48
CA ARG A 304 -9.49 -25.79 -15.09
C ARG A 304 -8.81 -24.51 -14.60
N GLY A 305 -7.82 -24.02 -15.32
CA GLY A 305 -7.10 -22.82 -14.94
C GLY A 305 -6.21 -22.32 -16.06
N THR A 306 -5.79 -21.08 -15.92
CA THR A 306 -4.83 -20.46 -16.81
C THR A 306 -3.77 -19.71 -16.00
N VAL A 307 -2.55 -19.65 -16.52
CA VAL A 307 -1.44 -18.87 -15.96
C VAL A 307 -1.08 -17.79 -16.95
N TRP A 308 -1.14 -16.54 -16.51
CA TRP A 308 -0.78 -15.38 -17.31
C TRP A 308 0.51 -14.76 -16.78
N THR A 309 1.54 -14.71 -17.62
CA THR A 309 2.90 -14.34 -17.18
C THR A 309 3.31 -12.91 -17.53
N SER A 310 2.47 -12.19 -18.28
CA SER A 310 2.63 -10.77 -18.57
C SER A 310 1.76 -9.90 -17.66
N TRP A 311 1.80 -8.60 -17.87
CA TRP A 311 0.88 -7.67 -17.19
C TRP A 311 -0.58 -8.03 -17.49
N VAL A 312 -1.48 -7.83 -16.50
CA VAL A 312 -2.91 -8.07 -16.65
C VAL A 312 -3.73 -6.89 -16.10
N PRO A 313 -4.91 -6.61 -16.68
CA PRO A 313 -5.82 -5.58 -16.18
C PRO A 313 -6.55 -6.09 -14.92
N GLN A 314 -5.88 -6.03 -13.76
CA GLN A 314 -6.33 -6.64 -12.49
C GLN A 314 -7.78 -6.28 -12.14
N LEU A 315 -8.13 -5.00 -12.21
CA LEU A 315 -9.49 -4.53 -11.87
C LEU A 315 -10.55 -5.09 -12.81
N LYS A 316 -10.25 -5.21 -14.13
CA LYS A 316 -11.18 -5.81 -15.09
C LYS A 316 -11.44 -7.29 -14.79
N ILE A 317 -10.38 -8.01 -14.39
CA ILE A 317 -10.50 -9.41 -14.00
C ILE A 317 -11.32 -9.53 -12.70
N MET A 318 -10.99 -8.76 -11.68
CA MET A 318 -11.71 -8.77 -10.40
C MET A 318 -13.18 -8.39 -10.54
N GLY A 319 -13.50 -7.46 -11.43
CA GLY A 319 -14.88 -7.03 -11.70
C GLY A 319 -15.67 -7.96 -12.59
N HIS A 320 -15.08 -9.04 -13.12
CA HIS A 320 -15.77 -9.96 -14.00
C HIS A 320 -16.70 -10.89 -13.22
N GLU A 321 -17.91 -11.12 -13.72
CA GLU A 321 -18.98 -11.90 -13.05
C GLU A 321 -18.60 -13.35 -12.72
N SER A 322 -17.66 -13.97 -13.48
CA SER A 322 -17.17 -15.31 -13.24
C SER A 322 -16.15 -15.40 -12.09
N VAL A 323 -15.68 -14.27 -11.56
CA VAL A 323 -14.70 -14.23 -10.46
C VAL A 323 -15.45 -14.17 -9.13
N GLY A 324 -15.32 -15.21 -8.33
CA GLY A 324 -16.05 -15.38 -7.07
C GLY A 324 -15.21 -15.23 -5.80
N GLY A 325 -13.90 -15.05 -5.90
CA GLY A 325 -13.00 -14.88 -4.76
C GLY A 325 -11.57 -14.55 -5.18
N PHE A 326 -10.79 -14.04 -4.23
CA PHE A 326 -9.43 -13.55 -4.50
C PHE A 326 -8.41 -14.14 -3.53
N LEU A 327 -7.48 -14.95 -4.07
CA LEU A 327 -6.31 -15.41 -3.33
C LEU A 327 -5.23 -14.34 -3.43
N THR A 328 -4.82 -13.79 -2.30
CA THR A 328 -3.97 -12.60 -2.23
C THR A 328 -2.81 -12.74 -1.25
N HIS A 329 -1.70 -12.11 -1.56
CA HIS A 329 -0.59 -11.89 -0.62
C HIS A 329 -0.89 -10.85 0.47
N CYS A 330 -2.12 -10.30 0.50
CA CYS A 330 -2.59 -9.30 1.48
C CYS A 330 -1.98 -7.90 1.32
N GLY A 331 -1.58 -7.49 0.13
CA GLY A 331 -1.25 -6.08 -0.12
C GLY A 331 -2.50 -5.21 0.06
N TYR A 332 -2.40 -4.13 0.86
CA TYR A 332 -3.56 -3.33 1.27
C TYR A 332 -4.38 -2.79 0.08
N ALA A 333 -3.71 -2.27 -0.96
CA ALA A 333 -4.40 -1.81 -2.17
C ALA A 333 -5.23 -2.91 -2.83
N SER A 334 -4.64 -4.11 -2.99
CA SER A 334 -5.33 -5.24 -3.63
C SER A 334 -6.49 -5.78 -2.80
N ILE A 335 -6.44 -5.67 -1.47
CA ILE A 335 -7.58 -6.00 -0.60
C ILE A 335 -8.72 -5.01 -0.82
N ILE A 336 -8.46 -3.71 -0.81
CA ILE A 336 -9.48 -2.69 -1.07
C ILE A 336 -10.11 -2.89 -2.46
N GLU A 337 -9.30 -3.17 -3.48
CA GLU A 337 -9.75 -3.47 -4.83
C GLU A 337 -10.66 -4.71 -4.87
N ALA A 338 -10.26 -5.81 -4.22
CA ALA A 338 -11.05 -7.03 -4.19
C ALA A 338 -12.41 -6.83 -3.48
N LEU A 339 -12.40 -6.16 -2.35
CA LEU A 339 -13.62 -5.87 -1.58
C LEU A 339 -14.53 -4.85 -2.30
N TYR A 340 -13.97 -3.96 -3.11
CA TYR A 340 -14.75 -3.11 -4.01
C TYR A 340 -15.60 -3.94 -4.99
N PHE A 341 -15.08 -5.08 -5.44
CA PHE A 341 -15.79 -6.04 -6.30
C PHE A 341 -16.48 -7.17 -5.53
N GLU A 342 -16.72 -7.03 -4.23
CA GLU A 342 -17.43 -8.01 -3.37
C GLU A 342 -16.69 -9.36 -3.22
N LEU A 343 -15.41 -9.43 -3.57
CA LEU A 343 -14.66 -10.69 -3.55
C LEU A 343 -14.24 -11.05 -2.12
N PRO A 344 -14.67 -12.20 -1.58
CA PRO A 344 -14.13 -12.72 -0.34
C PRO A 344 -12.66 -13.09 -0.51
N LEU A 345 -11.87 -12.91 0.57
CA LEU A 345 -10.42 -13.03 0.52
C LEU A 345 -9.96 -14.41 0.99
N ILE A 346 -9.00 -14.98 0.25
CA ILE A 346 -8.18 -16.09 0.72
C ILE A 346 -6.79 -15.51 0.93
N MET A 347 -6.41 -15.30 2.18
CA MET A 347 -5.26 -14.49 2.55
C MET A 347 -4.01 -15.35 2.77
N MET A 348 -2.95 -15.05 2.03
CA MET A 348 -1.66 -15.73 2.08
C MET A 348 -0.54 -14.70 2.26
N PRO A 349 -0.40 -14.07 3.43
CA PRO A 349 0.62 -13.06 3.66
C PRO A 349 2.02 -13.63 3.45
N ILE A 350 2.92 -12.85 2.82
CA ILE A 350 4.28 -13.29 2.47
C ILE A 350 5.33 -12.49 3.22
N SER A 351 5.19 -11.15 3.33
CA SER A 351 6.24 -10.29 3.88
C SER A 351 5.70 -8.96 4.39
N ILE A 352 6.54 -8.20 5.06
CA ILE A 352 6.27 -6.86 5.58
C ILE A 352 5.06 -6.89 6.54
N ASP A 353 4.12 -5.99 6.37
CA ASP A 353 2.92 -5.83 7.19
C ASP A 353 1.73 -6.72 6.77
N GLN A 354 1.93 -7.57 5.75
CA GLN A 354 0.85 -8.37 5.16
C GLN A 354 0.20 -9.32 6.16
N GLY A 355 0.98 -9.84 7.13
CA GLY A 355 0.45 -10.63 8.24
C GLY A 355 -0.50 -9.82 9.13
N LEU A 356 -0.13 -8.60 9.49
CA LEU A 356 -0.98 -7.70 10.28
C LEU A 356 -2.26 -7.34 9.51
N ILE A 357 -2.14 -7.08 8.20
CA ILE A 357 -3.28 -6.83 7.32
C ILE A 357 -4.23 -8.04 7.30
N ALA A 358 -3.68 -9.26 7.16
CA ALA A 358 -4.47 -10.49 7.13
C ALA A 358 -5.27 -10.67 8.44
N ARG A 359 -4.66 -10.44 9.62
CA ARG A 359 -5.35 -10.52 10.92
C ARG A 359 -6.44 -9.45 11.03
N PHE A 360 -6.14 -8.21 10.63
CA PHE A 360 -7.13 -7.12 10.65
C PHE A 360 -8.37 -7.46 9.81
N PHE A 361 -8.20 -7.86 8.56
CA PHE A 361 -9.32 -8.22 7.69
C PHE A 361 -9.95 -9.57 8.04
N GLY A 362 -9.20 -10.48 8.68
CA GLY A 362 -9.73 -11.68 9.30
C GLY A 362 -10.70 -11.39 10.44
N GLU A 363 -10.38 -10.42 11.33
CA GLU A 363 -11.30 -9.95 12.37
C GLU A 363 -12.57 -9.30 11.80
N LYS A 364 -12.51 -8.70 10.60
CA LYS A 364 -13.68 -8.18 9.89
C LYS A 364 -14.49 -9.27 9.18
N MET A 365 -14.06 -10.52 9.22
CA MET A 365 -14.74 -11.66 8.60
C MET A 365 -14.94 -11.53 7.08
N VAL A 366 -14.08 -10.79 6.39
CA VAL A 366 -14.15 -10.62 4.92
C VAL A 366 -13.34 -11.68 4.16
N GLY A 367 -12.66 -12.54 4.88
CA GLY A 367 -11.84 -13.62 4.32
C GLY A 367 -11.17 -14.44 5.41
N ILE A 368 -10.41 -15.45 4.98
CA ILE A 368 -9.69 -16.37 5.86
C ILE A 368 -8.20 -16.35 5.52
N GLU A 369 -7.35 -16.40 6.54
CA GLU A 369 -5.93 -16.62 6.36
C GLU A 369 -5.64 -18.12 6.21
N ILE A 370 -4.85 -18.48 5.19
CA ILE A 370 -4.40 -19.86 4.99
C ILE A 370 -3.45 -20.25 6.13
N THR A 371 -3.77 -21.34 6.82
CA THR A 371 -2.93 -21.85 7.91
C THR A 371 -1.56 -22.26 7.38
N LYS A 372 -0.52 -21.75 8.00
CA LYS A 372 0.89 -22.03 7.74
C LYS A 372 1.50 -22.78 8.93
N ASP A 373 2.64 -23.42 8.70
CA ASP A 373 3.46 -23.92 9.79
C ASP A 373 4.00 -22.73 10.62
N GLU A 374 3.81 -22.79 11.93
CA GLU A 374 4.18 -21.68 12.84
C GLU A 374 5.69 -21.45 12.89
N LYS A 375 6.50 -22.48 12.65
CA LYS A 375 7.96 -22.43 12.81
C LYS A 375 8.65 -21.77 11.62
N ASP A 376 8.26 -22.17 10.39
CA ASP A 376 8.95 -21.81 9.16
C ASP A 376 8.06 -21.08 8.14
N GLY A 377 6.75 -20.99 8.39
CA GLY A 377 5.78 -20.38 7.50
C GLY A 377 5.48 -21.19 6.24
N SER A 378 5.86 -22.46 6.21
CA SER A 378 5.59 -23.33 5.06
C SER A 378 4.09 -23.57 4.88
N LEU A 379 3.69 -23.74 3.63
CA LEU A 379 2.30 -23.99 3.24
C LEU A 379 2.10 -25.45 2.90
N ARG A 380 1.03 -26.05 3.45
CA ARG A 380 0.57 -27.36 3.05
C ARG A 380 -0.49 -27.24 1.96
N ARG A 381 -0.43 -28.12 0.97
CA ARG A 381 -1.41 -28.18 -0.11
C ARG A 381 -2.84 -28.30 0.42
N GLU A 382 -3.02 -29.09 1.47
CA GLU A 382 -4.30 -29.36 2.12
C GLU A 382 -4.86 -28.07 2.73
N SER A 383 -4.07 -27.30 3.46
CA SER A 383 -4.50 -26.03 4.07
C SER A 383 -4.98 -25.01 3.00
N VAL A 384 -4.28 -24.94 1.87
CA VAL A 384 -4.71 -24.10 0.74
C VAL A 384 -6.04 -24.58 0.17
N ALA A 385 -6.17 -25.89 -0.07
CA ALA A 385 -7.39 -26.48 -0.65
C ALA A 385 -8.60 -26.35 0.29
N GLU A 386 -8.41 -26.50 1.60
CA GLU A 386 -9.45 -26.34 2.62
C GLU A 386 -9.93 -24.88 2.67
N SER A 387 -9.01 -23.93 2.70
CA SER A 387 -9.34 -22.49 2.69
C SER A 387 -10.11 -22.09 1.44
N LEU A 388 -9.69 -22.58 0.27
CA LEU A 388 -10.40 -22.34 -0.99
C LEU A 388 -11.80 -22.94 -0.96
N ARG A 389 -11.97 -24.20 -0.51
CA ARG A 389 -13.28 -24.84 -0.43
C ARG A 389 -14.21 -24.12 0.54
N LEU A 390 -13.70 -23.77 1.72
CA LEU A 390 -14.48 -23.05 2.72
C LEU A 390 -15.02 -21.73 2.13
N ILE A 391 -14.17 -20.91 1.56
CA ILE A 391 -14.59 -19.60 1.04
C ILE A 391 -15.46 -19.71 -0.21
N MET A 392 -15.17 -20.65 -1.11
CA MET A 392 -15.81 -20.69 -2.43
C MET A 392 -17.05 -21.60 -2.50
N VAL A 393 -17.12 -22.65 -1.69
CA VAL A 393 -18.10 -23.72 -1.89
C VAL A 393 -18.96 -23.98 -0.65
N GLU A 394 -18.32 -24.08 0.52
CA GLU A 394 -18.97 -24.57 1.73
C GLU A 394 -20.00 -23.56 2.29
N LYS A 395 -21.03 -24.08 2.97
CA LYS A 395 -22.07 -23.24 3.59
C LYS A 395 -21.48 -22.38 4.71
N GLU A 396 -20.54 -22.90 5.42
CA GLU A 396 -19.82 -22.26 6.53
C GLU A 396 -19.07 -21.01 6.05
N GLY A 397 -18.61 -20.98 4.80
CA GLY A 397 -17.98 -19.83 4.18
C GLY A 397 -18.94 -18.70 3.80
N ARG A 398 -20.27 -18.90 3.92
CA ARG A 398 -21.26 -17.89 3.55
C ARG A 398 -21.08 -16.59 4.32
N GLY A 399 -20.77 -16.67 5.63
CA GLY A 399 -20.56 -15.48 6.45
C GLY A 399 -19.47 -14.55 5.90
N TYR A 400 -18.36 -15.10 5.43
CA TYR A 400 -17.26 -14.33 4.81
C TYR A 400 -17.70 -13.68 3.50
N ARG A 401 -18.42 -14.40 2.65
CA ARG A 401 -18.94 -13.85 1.38
C ARG A 401 -19.95 -12.72 1.61
N ASP A 402 -20.83 -12.88 2.59
CA ASP A 402 -21.81 -11.85 2.92
C ASP A 402 -21.12 -10.60 3.51
N LYS A 403 -20.09 -10.78 4.36
CA LYS A 403 -19.30 -9.66 4.90
C LYS A 403 -18.48 -8.95 3.84
N ALA A 404 -17.91 -9.65 2.86
CA ALA A 404 -17.21 -9.03 1.73
C ALA A 404 -18.18 -8.13 0.92
N LYS A 405 -19.43 -8.59 0.68
CA LYS A 405 -20.47 -7.78 0.05
C LYS A 405 -20.88 -6.56 0.87
N GLU A 406 -21.00 -6.71 2.20
CA GLU A 406 -21.29 -5.59 3.09
C GLU A 406 -20.18 -4.53 3.04
N MET A 407 -18.90 -4.97 3.00
CA MET A 407 -17.73 -4.09 2.97
C MET A 407 -17.69 -3.22 1.71
N LYS A 408 -18.20 -3.70 0.58
CA LYS A 408 -18.33 -2.89 -0.63
C LYS A 408 -19.09 -1.58 -0.39
N LYS A 409 -20.12 -1.59 0.44
CA LYS A 409 -20.92 -0.39 0.72
C LYS A 409 -20.07 0.74 1.30
N LEU A 410 -19.11 0.36 2.15
CA LEU A 410 -18.16 1.30 2.72
C LEU A 410 -17.11 1.73 1.69
N ILE A 411 -16.54 0.77 0.96
CA ILE A 411 -15.42 1.04 0.03
C ILE A 411 -15.89 1.82 -1.19
N ALA A 412 -17.10 1.59 -1.67
CA ALA A 412 -17.66 2.25 -2.85
C ALA A 412 -18.42 3.56 -2.53
N ASP A 413 -18.50 3.97 -1.26
CA ASP A 413 -19.14 5.25 -0.87
C ASP A 413 -18.26 6.43 -1.27
N LYS A 414 -18.42 6.85 -2.52
CA LYS A 414 -17.65 7.95 -3.11
C LYS A 414 -17.83 9.25 -2.33
N ASP A 415 -19.07 9.58 -1.95
CA ASP A 415 -19.36 10.82 -1.24
C ASP A 415 -18.67 10.85 0.13
N MET A 416 -18.59 9.71 0.82
CA MET A 416 -17.84 9.58 2.05
C MET A 416 -16.34 9.83 1.81
N HIS A 417 -15.76 9.18 0.83
CA HIS A 417 -14.33 9.34 0.52
C HIS A 417 -14.01 10.76 0.05
N ASP A 418 -14.86 11.38 -0.75
CA ASP A 418 -14.69 12.78 -1.16
C ASP A 418 -14.71 13.72 0.06
N ARG A 419 -15.63 13.53 1.04
CA ARG A 419 -15.63 14.30 2.30
C ARG A 419 -14.34 14.16 3.10
N TYR A 420 -13.72 12.96 3.13
CA TYR A 420 -12.41 12.77 3.78
C TYR A 420 -11.31 13.58 3.11
N VAL A 421 -11.28 13.59 1.78
CA VAL A 421 -10.32 14.41 1.03
C VAL A 421 -10.60 15.90 1.19
N ASP A 422 -11.87 16.32 1.19
CA ASP A 422 -12.27 17.72 1.45
C ASP A 422 -11.77 18.19 2.82
N HIS A 423 -12.01 17.39 3.86
CA HIS A 423 -11.54 17.67 5.21
C HIS A 423 -10.00 17.73 5.29
N PHE A 424 -9.29 16.85 4.61
CA PHE A 424 -7.83 16.87 4.55
C PHE A 424 -7.31 18.14 3.87
N VAL A 425 -7.93 18.56 2.77
CA VAL A 425 -7.56 19.81 2.07
C VAL A 425 -7.86 21.02 2.94
N GLU A 426 -9.01 21.06 3.60
CA GLU A 426 -9.38 22.13 4.56
C GLU A 426 -8.38 22.19 5.74
N PHE A 427 -7.98 21.03 6.28
CA PHE A 427 -6.95 20.95 7.30
C PHE A 427 -5.66 21.62 6.84
N MET A 428 -5.16 21.29 5.63
CA MET A 428 -3.95 21.90 5.08
C MET A 428 -4.08 23.41 4.86
N GLN A 429 -5.27 23.89 4.45
CA GLN A 429 -5.52 25.32 4.27
C GLN A 429 -5.47 26.10 5.60
N ASN A 430 -5.97 25.48 6.68
CA ASN A 430 -6.11 26.12 7.99
C ASN A 430 -4.84 26.01 8.87
N HIS A 431 -3.93 25.06 8.61
CA HIS A 431 -2.76 24.77 9.44
C HIS A 431 -1.42 25.02 8.73
N ARG A 432 -1.42 25.85 7.72
CA ARG A 432 -0.19 26.25 7.04
C ARG A 432 0.73 27.02 8.00
N VAL A 433 2.02 26.70 8.02
CA VAL A 433 3.03 27.56 8.66
C VAL A 433 3.08 28.87 7.90
N ALA A 434 2.90 29.99 8.63
CA ALA A 434 2.86 31.34 8.05
C ALA A 434 4.23 31.81 7.57
#